data_ece8c57d0e4bc2e954ea2f5b0b804c65
#
_entry.id   ece8c57d0e4bc2e954ea2f5b0b804c65
#
_cell.length_a   1.000
_cell.length_b   1.000
_cell.length_c   1.000
_cell.angle_alpha   90.00
_cell.angle_beta   90.00
_cell.angle_gamma   90.00
#
_symmetry.space_group_name_H-M   'P 1'
#
loop_
_entity.id
_entity.type
_entity.pdbx_description
1 polymer ?
#
loop_
_entity_poly.entity_id
_entity_poly.type
_entity_poly.pdbx_seq_one_letter_code
_entity_poly.pdbx_strand_id
1 'polypeptide(L)'
;MKRFSDLSEQEVLALAITNEEEDSRIYRGFAEGLREQFPASAKVFDEMADEEVTHRTMLFDLYREKFGEYLPLIRRQDVKGFLHPKQPLWLTRPLGLEDVRKFAENMEFEAERYYRRAAENARDVSVRQLLITLAEAEAGHESLAHKLSETILTKGARAKEDETARRMFLLQYVQPGLVGLMDGSVSTLAPLFAAAFATHNTWATFLVGLAASVGAGISMGFAEALSDDGSLTGRGTPWLRGTVCGLMTTIGGLGHTLPYLIPHFYTATAIAVVVVIIELGVISYIRYRYMDTPFLNAAFQIAFGGALVFIAGILIGSS
;
A
#
# COMPACT_ATOMS: atom_id res chain seq x y z
N MET A 1 -8.52 32.34 -6.18
CA MET A 1 -8.28 31.23 -7.13
C MET A 1 -8.79 31.67 -8.50
N LYS A 2 -7.92 31.77 -9.49
CA LYS A 2 -8.27 32.06 -10.88
C LYS A 2 -8.89 30.83 -11.56
N ARG A 3 -9.75 31.03 -12.56
CA ARG A 3 -10.14 29.93 -13.46
C ARG A 3 -9.03 29.73 -14.47
N PHE A 4 -8.86 28.51 -14.97
CA PHE A 4 -7.86 28.24 -16.02
C PHE A 4 -8.06 29.14 -17.26
N SER A 5 -9.32 29.40 -17.64
CA SER A 5 -9.69 30.30 -18.75
C SER A 5 -9.29 31.77 -18.55
N ASP A 6 -8.99 32.17 -17.34
CA ASP A 6 -8.69 33.56 -16.98
C ASP A 6 -7.16 33.80 -16.87
N LEU A 7 -6.35 32.75 -17.14
CA LEU A 7 -4.89 32.84 -17.15
C LEU A 7 -4.40 33.51 -18.42
N SER A 8 -3.41 34.39 -18.27
CA SER A 8 -2.63 34.89 -19.42
C SER A 8 -1.70 33.81 -19.95
N GLU A 9 -1.25 33.92 -21.21
CA GLU A 9 -0.23 33.02 -21.78
C GLU A 9 1.03 32.96 -20.93
N GLN A 10 1.44 34.10 -20.38
CA GLN A 10 2.56 34.20 -19.47
C GLN A 10 2.35 33.35 -18.20
N GLU A 11 1.16 33.38 -17.60
CA GLU A 11 0.81 32.58 -16.43
C GLU A 11 0.67 31.09 -16.76
N VAL A 12 0.15 30.75 -17.94
CA VAL A 12 0.05 29.38 -18.43
C VAL A 12 1.44 28.76 -18.59
N LEU A 13 2.37 29.47 -19.27
CA LEU A 13 3.73 28.95 -19.43
C LEU A 13 4.49 28.87 -18.09
N ALA A 14 4.33 29.87 -17.21
CA ALA A 14 4.97 29.82 -15.88
C ALA A 14 4.47 28.63 -15.04
N LEU A 15 3.17 28.34 -15.13
CA LEU A 15 2.57 27.20 -14.46
C LEU A 15 3.05 25.88 -15.07
N ALA A 16 3.19 25.79 -16.41
CA ALA A 16 3.78 24.66 -17.10
C ALA A 16 5.21 24.39 -16.63
N ILE A 17 6.07 25.41 -16.63
CA ILE A 17 7.47 25.29 -16.14
C ILE A 17 7.53 24.74 -14.72
N THR A 18 6.64 25.19 -13.84
CA THR A 18 6.57 24.70 -12.45
C THR A 18 6.10 23.25 -12.40
N ASN A 19 5.18 22.86 -13.28
CA ASN A 19 4.69 21.48 -13.36
C ASN A 19 5.79 20.51 -13.73
N GLU A 20 6.56 20.79 -14.79
CA GLU A 20 7.68 19.96 -15.22
C GLU A 20 8.75 19.82 -14.12
N GLU A 21 9.06 20.90 -13.41
CA GLU A 21 9.98 20.85 -12.26
C GLU A 21 9.48 19.93 -11.14
N GLU A 22 8.18 19.99 -10.81
CA GLU A 22 7.56 19.12 -9.81
C GLU A 22 7.53 17.66 -10.28
N ASP A 23 7.21 17.41 -11.55
CA ASP A 23 7.09 16.07 -12.11
C ASP A 23 8.46 15.40 -12.18
N SER A 24 9.50 16.11 -12.64
CA SER A 24 10.88 15.62 -12.58
C SER A 24 11.28 15.20 -11.15
N ARG A 25 10.94 16.00 -10.13
CA ARG A 25 11.25 15.66 -8.73
C ARG A 25 10.49 14.43 -8.24
N ILE A 26 9.23 14.26 -8.66
CA ILE A 26 8.42 13.11 -8.30
C ILE A 26 9.02 11.85 -8.92
N TYR A 27 9.38 11.85 -10.21
CA TYR A 27 9.99 10.71 -10.89
C TYR A 27 11.35 10.35 -10.30
N ARG A 28 12.22 11.33 -9.96
CA ARG A 28 13.46 11.05 -9.22
C ARG A 28 13.19 10.41 -7.86
N GLY A 29 12.15 10.85 -7.14
CA GLY A 29 11.74 10.23 -5.88
C GLY A 29 11.28 8.79 -6.05
N PHE A 30 10.56 8.48 -7.13
CA PHE A 30 10.19 7.10 -7.46
C PHE A 30 11.42 6.25 -7.80
N ALA A 31 12.33 6.77 -8.67
CA ALA A 31 13.56 6.10 -9.01
C ALA A 31 14.39 5.76 -7.77
N GLU A 32 14.59 6.73 -6.87
CA GLU A 32 15.32 6.53 -5.61
C GLU A 32 14.67 5.47 -4.72
N GLY A 33 13.35 5.52 -4.56
CA GLY A 33 12.60 4.56 -3.73
C GLY A 33 12.57 3.14 -4.29
N LEU A 34 12.66 2.98 -5.62
CA LEU A 34 12.61 1.68 -6.30
C LEU A 34 13.99 1.06 -6.56
N ARG A 35 15.08 1.83 -6.48
CA ARG A 35 16.42 1.46 -6.96
C ARG A 35 16.96 0.15 -6.41
N GLU A 36 16.74 -0.11 -5.13
CA GLU A 36 17.25 -1.33 -4.49
C GLU A 36 16.48 -2.59 -4.89
N GLN A 37 15.17 -2.50 -5.01
CA GLN A 37 14.30 -3.66 -5.21
C GLN A 37 13.87 -3.84 -6.68
N PHE A 38 13.75 -2.74 -7.42
CA PHE A 38 13.22 -2.67 -8.78
C PHE A 38 14.12 -1.80 -9.68
N PRO A 39 15.40 -2.17 -9.88
CA PRO A 39 16.38 -1.31 -10.56
C PRO A 39 16.02 -1.01 -12.02
N ALA A 40 15.32 -1.91 -12.71
CA ALA A 40 14.89 -1.69 -14.09
C ALA A 40 13.79 -0.61 -14.16
N SER A 41 12.79 -0.68 -13.29
CA SER A 41 11.75 0.37 -13.17
C SER A 41 12.33 1.70 -12.66
N ALA A 42 13.28 1.67 -11.73
CA ALA A 42 13.98 2.87 -11.27
C ALA A 42 14.67 3.62 -12.42
N LYS A 43 15.32 2.89 -13.34
CA LYS A 43 15.96 3.47 -14.51
C LYS A 43 14.94 4.18 -15.43
N VAL A 44 13.76 3.61 -15.61
CA VAL A 44 12.69 4.23 -16.40
C VAL A 44 12.27 5.57 -15.79
N PHE A 45 12.08 5.61 -14.47
CA PHE A 45 11.71 6.86 -13.79
C PHE A 45 12.87 7.90 -13.78
N ASP A 46 14.13 7.48 -13.77
CA ASP A 46 15.26 8.39 -13.99
C ASP A 46 15.21 9.00 -15.41
N GLU A 47 14.92 8.19 -16.44
CA GLU A 47 14.80 8.66 -17.83
C GLU A 47 13.62 9.62 -17.99
N MET A 48 12.43 9.32 -17.44
CA MET A 48 11.28 10.21 -17.40
C MET A 48 11.63 11.54 -16.70
N ALA A 49 12.31 11.50 -15.55
CA ALA A 49 12.72 12.72 -14.85
C ALA A 49 13.65 13.62 -15.68
N ASP A 50 14.53 13.04 -16.49
CA ASP A 50 15.44 13.78 -17.39
C ASP A 50 14.66 14.39 -18.57
N GLU A 51 13.61 13.72 -19.03
CA GLU A 51 12.71 14.19 -20.09
C GLU A 51 11.92 15.42 -19.63
N GLU A 52 11.37 15.41 -18.40
CA GLU A 52 10.70 16.56 -17.79
C GLU A 52 11.62 17.77 -17.63
N VAL A 53 12.91 17.55 -17.34
CA VAL A 53 13.91 18.63 -17.35
C VAL A 53 14.06 19.23 -18.74
N THR A 54 13.98 18.41 -19.78
CA THR A 54 14.03 18.87 -21.17
C THR A 54 12.80 19.70 -21.53
N HIS A 55 11.61 19.22 -21.21
CA HIS A 55 10.33 19.93 -21.41
C HIS A 55 10.34 21.28 -20.69
N ARG A 56 10.77 21.31 -19.42
CA ARG A 56 10.92 22.53 -18.65
C ARG A 56 11.86 23.52 -19.32
N THR A 57 12.98 23.04 -19.87
CA THR A 57 13.97 23.91 -20.54
C THR A 57 13.37 24.52 -21.79
N MET A 58 12.67 23.73 -22.63
CA MET A 58 11.99 24.23 -23.83
C MET A 58 10.94 25.29 -23.49
N LEU A 59 10.15 25.07 -22.46
CA LEU A 59 9.16 26.03 -21.97
C LEU A 59 9.80 27.32 -21.46
N PHE A 60 10.89 27.19 -20.69
CA PHE A 60 11.60 28.34 -20.13
C PHE A 60 12.27 29.19 -21.22
N ASP A 61 12.89 28.56 -22.22
CA ASP A 61 13.53 29.28 -23.32
C ASP A 61 12.49 30.05 -24.15
N LEU A 62 11.35 29.46 -24.47
CA LEU A 62 10.25 30.16 -25.14
C LEU A 62 9.66 31.27 -24.26
N TYR A 63 9.48 31.01 -22.96
CA TYR A 63 9.03 32.02 -22.02
C TYR A 63 9.97 33.22 -21.99
N ARG A 64 11.27 32.99 -21.88
CA ARG A 64 12.30 34.04 -21.85
C ARG A 64 12.30 34.86 -23.12
N GLU A 65 12.15 34.22 -24.27
CA GLU A 65 12.09 34.91 -25.58
C GLU A 65 10.89 35.86 -25.67
N LYS A 66 9.73 35.41 -25.18
CA LYS A 66 8.46 36.14 -25.32
C LYS A 66 8.19 37.17 -24.24
N PHE A 67 8.58 36.87 -23.00
CA PHE A 67 8.14 37.61 -21.81
C PHE A 67 9.31 38.09 -20.91
N GLY A 68 10.56 37.74 -21.25
CA GLY A 68 11.74 38.08 -20.44
C GLY A 68 11.99 37.10 -19.29
N GLU A 69 12.85 37.46 -18.35
CA GLU A 69 13.40 36.52 -17.35
C GLU A 69 12.51 36.36 -16.09
N TYR A 70 11.51 37.20 -15.90
CA TYR A 70 10.72 37.21 -14.66
C TYR A 70 9.45 36.35 -14.80
N LEU A 71 9.45 35.21 -14.11
CA LEU A 71 8.27 34.34 -14.01
C LEU A 71 7.26 34.93 -13.03
N PRO A 72 5.95 34.98 -13.38
CA PRO A 72 4.91 35.36 -12.42
C PRO A 72 4.79 34.30 -11.32
N LEU A 73 4.54 34.75 -10.08
CA LEU A 73 4.26 33.87 -8.96
C LEU A 73 2.86 33.31 -9.08
N ILE A 74 2.73 32.20 -9.78
CA ILE A 74 1.50 31.43 -9.87
C ILE A 74 1.75 29.96 -9.50
N ARG A 75 0.90 29.40 -8.65
CA ARG A 75 0.99 28.01 -8.20
C ARG A 75 -0.27 27.26 -8.57
N ARG A 76 -0.19 25.95 -8.68
CA ARG A 76 -1.36 25.07 -8.94
C ARG A 76 -2.53 25.35 -8.01
N GLN A 77 -2.27 25.56 -6.74
CA GLN A 77 -3.28 25.88 -5.73
C GLN A 77 -3.98 27.22 -5.95
N ASP A 78 -3.43 28.10 -6.77
CA ASP A 78 -4.01 29.40 -7.09
C ASP A 78 -5.02 29.32 -8.26
N VAL A 79 -5.11 28.15 -8.93
CA VAL A 79 -5.95 27.91 -10.11
C VAL A 79 -7.08 26.92 -9.78
N LYS A 80 -8.33 27.23 -10.18
CA LYS A 80 -9.50 26.39 -9.97
C LYS A 80 -9.72 25.40 -11.11
N GLY A 81 -10.02 24.13 -10.76
CA GLY A 81 -10.84 23.24 -11.60
C GLY A 81 -10.09 22.41 -12.64
N PHE A 82 -8.78 22.53 -12.79
CA PHE A 82 -8.04 21.77 -13.79
C PHE A 82 -6.83 21.00 -13.20
N LEU A 83 -6.15 21.61 -12.27
CA LEU A 83 -4.95 21.05 -11.66
C LEU A 83 -5.28 20.47 -10.30
N HIS A 84 -5.19 19.17 -10.15
CA HIS A 84 -5.28 18.52 -8.86
C HIS A 84 -3.95 18.72 -8.09
N PRO A 85 -4.00 19.02 -6.79
CA PRO A 85 -2.78 19.08 -5.99
C PRO A 85 -2.11 17.71 -6.03
N LYS A 86 -0.88 17.62 -6.53
CA LYS A 86 -0.09 16.38 -6.52
C LYS A 86 0.20 16.00 -5.06
N GLN A 87 0.14 14.70 -4.77
CA GLN A 87 0.44 14.21 -3.44
C GLN A 87 1.90 14.48 -3.08
N PRO A 88 2.20 14.84 -1.82
CA PRO A 88 3.59 15.02 -1.38
C PRO A 88 4.42 13.76 -1.61
N LEU A 89 5.67 13.91 -2.05
CA LEU A 89 6.61 12.81 -2.34
C LEU A 89 6.74 11.79 -1.21
N TRP A 90 6.68 12.23 0.04
CA TRP A 90 6.77 11.35 1.20
C TRP A 90 5.55 10.41 1.36
N LEU A 91 4.41 10.74 0.78
CA LEU A 91 3.23 9.85 0.74
C LEU A 91 3.34 8.80 -0.37
N THR A 92 4.18 9.01 -1.38
CA THR A 92 4.33 8.11 -2.51
C THR A 92 5.44 7.07 -2.31
N ARG A 93 6.42 7.33 -1.44
CA ARG A 93 7.53 6.41 -1.15
C ARG A 93 7.14 5.01 -0.65
N PRO A 94 6.11 4.82 0.21
CA PRO A 94 5.69 3.49 0.63
C PRO A 94 4.77 2.76 -0.37
N LEU A 95 4.45 3.37 -1.53
CA LEU A 95 3.60 2.73 -2.53
C LEU A 95 4.30 1.54 -3.18
N GLY A 96 3.54 0.48 -3.47
CA GLY A 96 4.00 -0.64 -4.26
C GLY A 96 4.32 -0.25 -5.70
N LEU A 97 5.10 -1.08 -6.41
CA LEU A 97 5.51 -0.81 -7.79
C LEU A 97 4.33 -0.47 -8.72
N GLU A 98 3.22 -1.23 -8.61
CA GLU A 98 2.03 -1.01 -9.43
C GLU A 98 1.30 0.31 -9.09
N ASP A 99 1.30 0.71 -7.82
CA ASP A 99 0.71 1.99 -7.41
C ASP A 99 1.53 3.17 -7.93
N VAL A 100 2.88 3.05 -7.91
CA VAL A 100 3.78 4.05 -8.48
C VAL A 100 3.58 4.18 -9.99
N ARG A 101 3.45 3.06 -10.72
CA ARG A 101 3.17 3.04 -12.16
C ARG A 101 1.84 3.73 -12.49
N LYS A 102 0.76 3.36 -11.78
CA LYS A 102 -0.57 4.01 -11.96
C LYS A 102 -0.53 5.49 -11.63
N PHE A 103 0.26 5.87 -10.62
CA PHE A 103 0.40 7.28 -10.28
C PHE A 103 1.09 8.05 -11.41
N ALA A 104 2.16 7.48 -12.00
CA ALA A 104 2.84 8.05 -13.15
C ALA A 104 1.91 8.17 -14.37
N GLU A 105 1.17 7.12 -14.72
CA GLU A 105 0.17 7.15 -15.81
C GLU A 105 -0.85 8.29 -15.62
N ASN A 106 -1.34 8.49 -14.39
CA ASN A 106 -2.26 9.59 -14.10
C ASN A 106 -1.58 10.97 -14.24
N MET A 107 -0.29 11.10 -13.90
CA MET A 107 0.46 12.35 -14.06
C MET A 107 0.58 12.72 -15.54
N GLU A 108 0.97 11.77 -16.40
CA GLU A 108 1.10 11.94 -17.83
C GLU A 108 -0.26 12.33 -18.46
N PHE A 109 -1.32 11.64 -18.10
CA PHE A 109 -2.68 11.96 -18.57
C PHE A 109 -3.12 13.38 -18.16
N GLU A 110 -2.81 13.80 -16.93
CA GLU A 110 -3.12 15.17 -16.47
C GLU A 110 -2.28 16.21 -17.20
N ALA A 111 -1.00 15.95 -17.48
CA ALA A 111 -0.10 16.81 -18.22
C ALA A 111 -0.56 16.96 -19.69
N GLU A 112 -0.89 15.87 -20.38
CA GLU A 112 -1.46 15.90 -21.72
C GLU A 112 -2.70 16.80 -21.79
N ARG A 113 -3.67 16.58 -20.90
CA ARG A 113 -4.89 17.39 -20.85
C ARG A 113 -4.61 18.86 -20.58
N TYR A 114 -3.65 19.15 -19.72
CA TYR A 114 -3.23 20.50 -19.44
C TYR A 114 -2.69 21.18 -20.71
N TYR A 115 -1.74 20.53 -21.40
CA TYR A 115 -1.13 21.09 -22.61
C TYR A 115 -2.11 21.24 -23.75
N ARG A 116 -2.99 20.29 -24.00
CA ARG A 116 -4.04 20.40 -25.03
C ARG A 116 -4.95 21.59 -24.77
N ARG A 117 -5.41 21.76 -23.55
CA ARG A 117 -6.29 22.85 -23.17
C ARG A 117 -5.58 24.20 -23.18
N ALA A 118 -4.31 24.24 -22.82
CA ALA A 118 -3.48 25.43 -22.92
C ALA A 118 -3.27 25.85 -24.39
N ALA A 119 -3.00 24.90 -25.29
CA ALA A 119 -2.85 25.14 -26.72
C ALA A 119 -4.13 25.69 -27.38
N GLU A 120 -5.32 25.20 -26.98
CA GLU A 120 -6.62 25.72 -27.47
C GLU A 120 -6.81 27.20 -27.15
N ASN A 121 -6.28 27.68 -26.02
CA ASN A 121 -6.44 29.05 -25.56
C ASN A 121 -5.26 29.96 -25.93
N ALA A 122 -4.17 29.41 -26.47
CA ALA A 122 -2.97 30.15 -26.80
C ALA A 122 -3.23 31.03 -28.09
N ARG A 123 -2.85 32.31 -28.04
CA ARG A 123 -2.96 33.26 -29.13
C ARG A 123 -1.70 33.30 -29.98
N ASP A 124 -0.54 33.22 -29.36
CA ASP A 124 0.76 33.15 -30.04
C ASP A 124 0.95 31.78 -30.69
N VAL A 125 1.35 31.79 -31.96
CA VAL A 125 1.51 30.58 -32.78
C VAL A 125 2.64 29.69 -32.25
N SER A 126 3.76 30.29 -31.78
CA SER A 126 4.92 29.55 -31.27
C SER A 126 4.58 28.89 -29.92
N VAL A 127 3.86 29.61 -29.05
CA VAL A 127 3.36 29.07 -27.77
C VAL A 127 2.42 27.90 -28.03
N ARG A 128 1.46 28.07 -28.93
CA ARG A 128 0.51 27.00 -29.31
C ARG A 128 1.23 25.76 -29.83
N GLN A 129 2.20 25.96 -30.75
CA GLN A 129 2.94 24.84 -31.35
C GLN A 129 3.74 24.07 -30.30
N LEU A 130 4.44 24.75 -29.38
CA LEU A 130 5.17 24.09 -28.29
C LEU A 130 4.23 23.30 -27.38
N LEU A 131 3.09 23.90 -26.99
CA LEU A 131 2.12 23.21 -26.14
C LEU A 131 1.51 21.97 -26.82
N ILE A 132 1.30 22.00 -28.14
CA ILE A 132 0.86 20.82 -28.90
C ILE A 132 1.96 19.74 -28.89
N THR A 133 3.22 20.14 -29.16
CA THR A 133 4.36 19.21 -29.16
C THR A 133 4.51 18.52 -27.79
N LEU A 134 4.39 19.28 -26.69
CA LEU A 134 4.41 18.71 -25.34
C LEU A 134 3.21 17.78 -25.09
N ALA A 135 2.01 18.17 -25.49
CA ALA A 135 0.84 17.30 -25.36
C ALA A 135 0.99 15.96 -26.11
N GLU A 136 1.66 15.98 -27.28
CA GLU A 136 1.96 14.77 -28.06
C GLU A 136 3.06 13.92 -27.38
N ALA A 137 4.04 14.56 -26.75
CA ALA A 137 5.07 13.87 -25.96
C ALA A 137 4.43 13.16 -24.76
N GLU A 138 3.60 13.84 -23.96
CA GLU A 138 2.91 13.26 -22.80
C GLU A 138 1.97 12.10 -23.20
N ALA A 139 1.23 12.24 -24.31
CA ALA A 139 0.43 11.14 -24.85
C ALA A 139 1.30 9.96 -25.32
N GLY A 140 2.52 10.24 -25.78
CA GLY A 140 3.54 9.23 -26.06
C GLY A 140 4.00 8.51 -24.80
N HIS A 141 4.17 9.24 -23.68
CA HIS A 141 4.59 8.70 -22.38
C HIS A 141 3.50 7.84 -21.72
N GLU A 142 2.21 8.19 -21.79
CA GLU A 142 1.12 7.32 -21.37
C GLU A 142 1.20 5.96 -22.10
N SER A 143 1.39 6.00 -23.43
CA SER A 143 1.63 4.81 -24.26
C SER A 143 3.01 4.19 -23.97
N LEU A 144 4.00 4.95 -23.54
CA LEU A 144 5.35 4.52 -23.25
C LEU A 144 5.46 3.94 -21.82
N ALA A 145 4.80 4.49 -20.81
CA ALA A 145 4.66 3.85 -19.49
C ALA A 145 4.04 2.45 -19.62
N HIS A 146 3.05 2.30 -20.52
CA HIS A 146 2.50 1.00 -20.90
C HIS A 146 3.48 0.17 -21.77
N LYS A 147 4.18 0.77 -22.74
CA LYS A 147 5.15 0.11 -23.63
C LYS A 147 6.53 -0.06 -23.00
N LEU A 148 6.97 0.79 -22.09
CA LEU A 148 8.20 0.66 -21.31
C LEU A 148 8.10 -0.50 -20.34
N SER A 149 6.90 -0.74 -19.80
CA SER A 149 6.54 -2.00 -19.18
C SER A 149 6.74 -3.21 -20.13
N GLU A 150 6.58 -3.03 -21.44
CA GLU A 150 6.68 -4.12 -22.42
C GLU A 150 8.04 -4.18 -23.16
N THR A 151 8.74 -3.07 -23.36
CA THR A 151 9.88 -3.00 -24.30
C THR A 151 11.22 -2.78 -23.61
N ILE A 152 11.32 -1.99 -22.57
CA ILE A 152 12.56 -1.73 -21.79
C ILE A 152 12.73 -2.77 -20.70
N LEU A 153 11.65 -3.16 -20.03
CA LEU A 153 11.68 -4.35 -19.20
C LEU A 153 11.68 -5.56 -20.12
N THR A 154 12.86 -6.08 -20.44
CA THR A 154 12.94 -7.42 -21.05
C THR A 154 11.99 -8.34 -20.29
N LYS A 155 11.28 -9.25 -20.97
CA LYS A 155 10.35 -10.20 -20.34
C LYS A 155 10.93 -10.85 -19.07
N GLY A 156 12.27 -10.98 -19.01
CA GLY A 156 12.99 -11.47 -17.84
C GLY A 156 13.11 -10.47 -16.68
N ALA A 157 13.28 -9.17 -16.94
CA ALA A 157 13.35 -8.14 -15.89
C ALA A 157 11.98 -7.94 -15.24
N ARG A 158 10.91 -7.88 -16.04
CA ARG A 158 9.53 -7.77 -15.53
C ARG A 158 9.14 -8.99 -14.68
N ALA A 159 9.43 -10.20 -15.16
CA ALA A 159 9.15 -11.41 -14.38
C ALA A 159 9.90 -11.43 -13.05
N LYS A 160 11.14 -10.94 -13.02
CA LYS A 160 11.94 -10.81 -11.80
C LYS A 160 11.40 -9.74 -10.84
N GLU A 161 10.93 -8.61 -11.37
CA GLU A 161 10.29 -7.56 -10.56
C GLU A 161 8.95 -8.03 -9.99
N ASP A 162 8.11 -8.71 -10.78
CA ASP A 162 6.85 -9.30 -10.34
C ASP A 162 7.08 -10.38 -9.26
N GLU A 163 8.11 -11.21 -9.40
CA GLU A 163 8.50 -12.18 -8.37
C GLU A 163 8.95 -11.48 -7.09
N THR A 164 9.75 -10.41 -7.20
CA THR A 164 10.19 -9.61 -6.06
C THR A 164 9.01 -8.94 -5.36
N ALA A 165 8.09 -8.32 -6.10
CA ALA A 165 6.88 -7.70 -5.57
C ALA A 165 6.01 -8.74 -4.85
N ARG A 166 5.79 -9.92 -5.45
CA ARG A 166 5.07 -11.03 -4.82
C ARG A 166 5.75 -11.51 -3.55
N ARG A 167 7.06 -11.67 -3.57
CA ARG A 167 7.84 -12.06 -2.40
C ARG A 167 7.72 -11.02 -1.27
N MET A 168 7.81 -9.74 -1.59
CA MET A 168 7.65 -8.66 -0.61
C MET A 168 6.24 -8.64 -0.01
N PHE A 169 5.21 -8.83 -0.81
CA PHE A 169 3.84 -8.95 -0.32
C PHE A 169 3.68 -10.13 0.66
N LEU A 170 4.26 -11.29 0.33
CA LEU A 170 4.24 -12.45 1.21
C LEU A 170 4.94 -12.18 2.54
N LEU A 171 6.12 -11.54 2.51
CA LEU A 171 6.93 -11.29 3.70
C LEU A 171 6.40 -10.16 4.59
N GLN A 172 5.75 -9.15 4.01
CA GLN A 172 5.26 -7.98 4.76
C GLN A 172 3.83 -8.10 5.25
N TYR A 173 2.98 -8.84 4.53
CA TYR A 173 1.56 -8.92 4.84
C TYR A 173 1.09 -10.34 5.16
N VAL A 174 1.35 -11.29 4.27
CA VAL A 174 0.77 -12.64 4.43
C VAL A 174 1.41 -13.38 5.59
N GLN A 175 2.73 -13.42 5.66
CA GLN A 175 3.46 -14.14 6.70
C GLN A 175 3.21 -13.55 8.10
N PRO A 176 3.38 -12.24 8.36
CA PRO A 176 3.07 -11.66 9.67
C PRO A 176 1.59 -11.78 10.01
N GLY A 177 0.70 -11.57 9.03
CA GLY A 177 -0.74 -11.71 9.23
C GLY A 177 -1.16 -13.13 9.60
N LEU A 178 -0.57 -14.13 8.96
CA LEU A 178 -0.82 -15.53 9.28
C LEU A 178 -0.29 -15.92 10.66
N VAL A 179 0.92 -15.46 11.01
CA VAL A 179 1.50 -15.67 12.35
C VAL A 179 0.61 -15.06 13.43
N GLY A 180 0.18 -13.80 13.20
CA GLY A 180 -0.74 -13.12 14.11
C GLY A 180 -2.08 -13.82 14.24
N LEU A 181 -2.70 -14.21 13.12
CA LEU A 181 -3.98 -14.92 13.13
C LEU A 181 -3.87 -16.26 13.89
N MET A 182 -2.79 -17.02 13.63
CA MET A 182 -2.55 -18.27 14.36
C MET A 182 -2.39 -18.04 15.87
N ASP A 183 -1.58 -17.06 16.25
CA ASP A 183 -1.37 -16.76 17.67
C ASP A 183 -2.69 -16.33 18.33
N GLY A 184 -3.41 -15.39 17.73
CA GLY A 184 -4.70 -14.92 18.26
C GLY A 184 -5.73 -16.01 18.39
N SER A 185 -5.86 -16.88 17.37
CA SER A 185 -6.86 -17.97 17.38
C SER A 185 -6.48 -19.13 18.31
N VAL A 186 -5.23 -19.27 18.75
CA VAL A 186 -4.80 -20.38 19.59
C VAL A 186 -4.46 -19.94 21.02
N SER A 187 -3.65 -18.89 21.19
CA SER A 187 -3.16 -18.48 22.52
C SER A 187 -4.27 -17.96 23.43
N THR A 188 -5.33 -17.39 22.87
CA THR A 188 -6.46 -16.86 23.63
C THR A 188 -7.49 -17.92 24.05
N LEU A 189 -7.45 -19.15 23.49
CA LEU A 189 -8.38 -20.22 23.82
C LEU A 189 -8.31 -20.63 25.30
N ALA A 190 -7.09 -20.81 25.84
CA ALA A 190 -6.91 -21.27 27.22
C ALA A 190 -7.52 -20.29 28.23
N PRO A 191 -7.18 -18.99 28.25
CA PRO A 191 -7.77 -18.06 29.21
C PRO A 191 -9.28 -17.86 28.98
N LEU A 192 -9.75 -17.87 27.72
CA LEU A 192 -11.17 -17.73 27.41
C LEU A 192 -11.99 -18.90 27.96
N PHE A 193 -11.61 -20.15 27.61
CA PHE A 193 -12.36 -21.32 28.05
C PHE A 193 -12.16 -21.63 29.54
N ALA A 194 -10.99 -21.31 30.11
CA ALA A 194 -10.82 -21.38 31.57
C ALA A 194 -11.84 -20.43 32.27
N ALA A 195 -11.94 -19.20 31.85
CA ALA A 195 -12.93 -18.25 32.40
C ALA A 195 -14.38 -18.74 32.17
N ALA A 196 -14.67 -19.27 30.97
CA ALA A 196 -15.99 -19.78 30.60
C ALA A 196 -16.43 -20.91 31.53
N PHE A 197 -15.60 -21.93 31.72
CA PHE A 197 -15.93 -23.10 32.52
C PHE A 197 -15.84 -22.86 34.03
N ALA A 198 -14.96 -21.96 34.49
CA ALA A 198 -14.86 -21.59 35.91
C ALA A 198 -16.04 -20.73 36.37
N THR A 199 -16.56 -19.82 35.53
CA THR A 199 -17.53 -18.82 35.95
C THR A 199 -18.95 -19.08 35.45
N HIS A 200 -19.11 -19.78 34.34
CA HIS A 200 -20.38 -19.93 33.59
C HIS A 200 -21.06 -18.58 33.31
N ASN A 201 -20.28 -17.48 33.32
CA ASN A 201 -20.73 -16.11 33.10
C ASN A 201 -20.21 -15.60 31.76
N THR A 202 -21.14 -15.39 30.82
CA THR A 202 -20.78 -14.98 29.45
C THR A 202 -20.11 -13.62 29.40
N TRP A 203 -20.54 -12.65 30.22
CA TRP A 203 -19.95 -11.31 30.25
C TRP A 203 -18.54 -11.32 30.81
N ALA A 204 -18.30 -12.07 31.91
CA ALA A 204 -16.96 -12.23 32.46
C ALA A 204 -16.02 -12.92 31.44
N THR A 205 -16.51 -13.96 30.78
CA THR A 205 -15.76 -14.65 29.72
C THR A 205 -15.43 -13.72 28.54
N PHE A 206 -16.41 -12.91 28.10
CA PHE A 206 -16.17 -11.90 27.06
C PHE A 206 -15.06 -10.92 27.45
N LEU A 207 -15.09 -10.39 28.68
CA LEU A 207 -14.07 -9.44 29.12
C LEU A 207 -12.68 -10.07 29.19
N VAL A 208 -12.57 -11.33 29.66
CA VAL A 208 -11.28 -12.05 29.67
C VAL A 208 -10.79 -12.30 28.25
N GLY A 209 -11.66 -12.75 27.34
CA GLY A 209 -11.31 -12.95 25.93
C GLY A 209 -10.91 -11.66 25.24
N LEU A 210 -11.61 -10.57 25.49
CA LEU A 210 -11.26 -9.24 24.93
C LEU A 210 -9.89 -8.79 25.44
N ALA A 211 -9.64 -8.88 26.75
CA ALA A 211 -8.35 -8.50 27.33
C ALA A 211 -7.19 -9.37 26.80
N ALA A 212 -7.42 -10.67 26.69
CA ALA A 212 -6.44 -11.61 26.13
C ALA A 212 -6.15 -11.29 24.65
N SER A 213 -7.19 -11.04 23.82
CA SER A 213 -7.05 -10.76 22.39
C SER A 213 -6.32 -9.45 22.13
N VAL A 214 -6.67 -8.37 22.83
CA VAL A 214 -6.01 -7.07 22.70
C VAL A 214 -4.58 -7.12 23.24
N GLY A 215 -4.37 -7.74 24.41
CA GLY A 215 -3.05 -7.89 25.00
C GLY A 215 -2.09 -8.72 24.14
N ALA A 216 -2.57 -9.85 23.60
CA ALA A 216 -1.80 -10.66 22.65
C ALA A 216 -1.48 -9.87 21.37
N GLY A 217 -2.45 -9.14 20.81
CA GLY A 217 -2.25 -8.32 19.61
C GLY A 217 -1.18 -7.25 19.80
N ILE A 218 -1.21 -6.51 20.90
CA ILE A 218 -0.17 -5.53 21.23
C ILE A 218 1.19 -6.22 21.36
N SER A 219 1.27 -7.31 22.14
CA SER A 219 2.53 -8.05 22.37
C SER A 219 3.13 -8.58 21.08
N MET A 220 2.33 -9.26 20.25
CA MET A 220 2.79 -9.83 18.98
C MET A 220 3.15 -8.76 17.96
N GLY A 221 2.42 -7.64 17.94
CA GLY A 221 2.75 -6.51 17.08
C GLY A 221 4.13 -5.92 17.40
N PHE A 222 4.43 -5.69 18.66
CA PHE A 222 5.75 -5.23 19.10
C PHE A 222 6.84 -6.30 18.91
N ALA A 223 6.56 -7.56 19.22
CA ALA A 223 7.52 -8.65 19.03
C ALA A 223 7.93 -8.77 17.55
N GLU A 224 6.98 -8.73 16.60
CA GLU A 224 7.29 -8.76 15.17
C GLU A 224 8.02 -7.49 14.70
N ALA A 225 7.61 -6.30 15.16
CA ALA A 225 8.26 -5.05 14.79
C ALA A 225 9.71 -4.93 15.29
N LEU A 226 10.01 -5.50 16.46
CA LEU A 226 11.32 -5.41 17.08
C LEU A 226 12.22 -6.63 16.81
N SER A 227 11.70 -7.68 16.17
CA SER A 227 12.45 -8.92 15.90
C SER A 227 13.56 -8.74 14.86
N ASP A 228 13.37 -7.84 13.91
CA ASP A 228 14.24 -7.68 12.74
C ASP A 228 13.97 -6.32 12.06
N ASP A 229 15.03 -5.56 11.81
CA ASP A 229 14.97 -4.26 11.12
C ASP A 229 14.71 -4.37 9.60
N GLY A 230 14.71 -5.58 9.07
CA GLY A 230 14.49 -5.88 7.65
C GLY A 230 15.73 -5.74 6.79
N SER A 231 16.84 -5.18 7.30
CA SER A 231 18.05 -4.90 6.51
C SER A 231 18.78 -6.19 6.08
N LEU A 232 18.84 -7.19 6.97
CA LEU A 232 19.49 -8.47 6.70
C LEU A 232 18.57 -9.49 6.02
N THR A 233 17.28 -9.48 6.37
CA THR A 233 16.34 -10.51 5.92
C THR A 233 15.60 -10.14 4.65
N GLY A 234 15.61 -8.86 4.27
CA GLY A 234 14.83 -8.34 3.14
C GLY A 234 13.32 -8.42 3.35
N ARG A 235 12.85 -8.53 4.63
CA ARG A 235 11.42 -8.64 4.97
C ARG A 235 10.67 -7.29 4.96
N GLY A 236 11.34 -6.21 4.55
CA GLY A 236 10.75 -4.88 4.42
C GLY A 236 10.52 -4.16 5.75
N THR A 237 9.52 -3.29 5.81
CA THR A 237 9.33 -2.35 6.93
C THR A 237 8.86 -3.03 8.22
N PRO A 238 9.63 -2.97 9.32
CA PRO A 238 9.33 -3.66 10.59
C PRO A 238 7.97 -3.26 11.19
N TRP A 239 7.69 -1.96 11.23
CA TRP A 239 6.44 -1.44 11.80
C TRP A 239 5.20 -1.86 11.01
N LEU A 240 5.31 -2.01 9.68
CA LEU A 240 4.23 -2.52 8.85
C LEU A 240 3.92 -3.97 9.21
N ARG A 241 4.96 -4.83 9.29
CA ARG A 241 4.82 -6.24 9.68
C ARG A 241 4.21 -6.37 11.07
N GLY A 242 4.74 -5.59 12.04
CA GLY A 242 4.23 -5.56 13.40
C GLY A 242 2.76 -5.15 13.49
N THR A 243 2.37 -4.11 12.75
CA THR A 243 0.98 -3.67 12.70
C THR A 243 0.07 -4.75 12.11
N VAL A 244 0.46 -5.38 11.00
CA VAL A 244 -0.31 -6.48 10.40
C VAL A 244 -0.40 -7.67 11.36
N CYS A 245 0.70 -8.08 11.98
CA CYS A 245 0.73 -9.17 12.93
C CYS A 245 -0.18 -8.88 14.14
N GLY A 246 -0.03 -7.73 14.79
CA GLY A 246 -0.82 -7.36 15.96
C GLY A 246 -2.33 -7.22 15.68
N LEU A 247 -2.70 -6.63 14.55
CA LEU A 247 -4.11 -6.54 14.14
C LEU A 247 -4.70 -7.93 13.89
N MET A 248 -3.99 -8.80 13.19
CA MET A 248 -4.47 -10.15 12.89
C MET A 248 -4.53 -11.03 14.13
N THR A 249 -3.60 -10.85 15.11
CA THR A 249 -3.68 -11.51 16.44
C THR A 249 -4.94 -11.07 17.18
N THR A 250 -5.21 -9.76 17.22
CA THR A 250 -6.43 -9.25 17.87
C THR A 250 -7.69 -9.80 17.19
N ILE A 251 -7.76 -9.78 15.86
CA ILE A 251 -8.91 -10.30 15.09
C ILE A 251 -9.12 -11.79 15.36
N GLY A 252 -8.04 -12.60 15.33
CA GLY A 252 -8.12 -14.04 15.62
C GLY A 252 -8.65 -14.33 17.02
N GLY A 253 -8.21 -13.61 18.05
CA GLY A 253 -8.73 -13.79 19.42
C GLY A 253 -10.15 -13.26 19.62
N LEU A 254 -10.53 -12.18 18.91
CA LEU A 254 -11.88 -11.63 19.01
C LEU A 254 -12.93 -12.54 18.35
N GLY A 255 -12.61 -13.26 17.28
CA GLY A 255 -13.56 -14.08 16.55
C GLY A 255 -14.37 -15.00 17.44
N HIS A 256 -13.69 -15.83 18.22
CA HIS A 256 -14.32 -16.78 19.14
C HIS A 256 -14.67 -16.17 20.52
N THR A 257 -14.27 -14.94 20.79
CA THR A 257 -14.64 -14.17 21.99
C THR A 257 -16.03 -13.52 21.83
N LEU A 258 -16.35 -12.99 20.64
CA LEU A 258 -17.61 -12.28 20.36
C LEU A 258 -18.88 -13.09 20.66
N PRO A 259 -18.97 -14.40 20.44
CA PRO A 259 -20.12 -15.20 20.82
C PRO A 259 -20.56 -15.07 22.27
N TYR A 260 -19.63 -14.75 23.20
CA TYR A 260 -19.96 -14.58 24.62
C TYR A 260 -20.71 -13.26 24.92
N LEU A 261 -21.00 -12.43 23.92
CA LEU A 261 -22.01 -11.37 24.03
C LEU A 261 -23.45 -11.93 24.08
N ILE A 262 -23.65 -13.21 23.73
CA ILE A 262 -24.92 -13.89 23.85
C ILE A 262 -25.12 -14.27 25.32
N PRO A 263 -26.26 -13.89 25.96
CA PRO A 263 -26.46 -14.15 27.38
C PRO A 263 -26.56 -15.63 27.79
N HIS A 264 -26.89 -16.53 26.83
CA HIS A 264 -27.06 -17.94 27.11
C HIS A 264 -25.71 -18.69 26.95
N PHE A 265 -25.17 -19.18 28.07
CA PHE A 265 -23.83 -19.76 28.16
C PHE A 265 -23.56 -20.90 27.17
N TYR A 266 -24.45 -21.93 27.14
CA TYR A 266 -24.23 -23.07 26.26
C TYR A 266 -24.28 -22.71 24.77
N THR A 267 -25.17 -21.80 24.40
CA THR A 267 -25.27 -21.32 23.03
C THR A 267 -24.02 -20.51 22.64
N ALA A 268 -23.56 -19.60 23.51
CA ALA A 268 -22.37 -18.82 23.31
C ALA A 268 -21.13 -19.71 23.12
N THR A 269 -20.95 -20.70 24.02
CA THR A 269 -19.84 -21.65 23.96
C THR A 269 -19.87 -22.53 22.72
N ALA A 270 -21.05 -23.04 22.32
CA ALA A 270 -21.18 -23.84 21.11
C ALA A 270 -20.82 -23.02 19.85
N ILE A 271 -21.27 -21.77 19.76
CA ILE A 271 -20.92 -20.88 18.63
C ILE A 271 -19.44 -20.56 18.67
N ALA A 272 -18.84 -20.27 19.82
CA ALA A 272 -17.41 -20.02 19.96
C ALA A 272 -16.57 -21.19 19.43
N VAL A 273 -16.94 -22.44 19.77
CA VAL A 273 -16.26 -23.65 19.25
C VAL A 273 -16.37 -23.75 17.73
N VAL A 274 -17.55 -23.46 17.16
CA VAL A 274 -17.73 -23.45 15.70
C VAL A 274 -16.86 -22.40 15.04
N VAL A 275 -16.78 -21.20 15.62
CA VAL A 275 -15.92 -20.12 15.12
C VAL A 275 -14.45 -20.55 15.14
N VAL A 276 -13.96 -21.16 16.23
CA VAL A 276 -12.59 -21.69 16.31
C VAL A 276 -12.32 -22.68 15.17
N ILE A 277 -13.23 -23.61 14.90
CA ILE A 277 -13.08 -24.59 13.80
C ILE A 277 -12.94 -23.87 12.45
N ILE A 278 -13.75 -22.85 12.22
CA ILE A 278 -13.70 -22.05 10.99
C ILE A 278 -12.36 -21.30 10.90
N GLU A 279 -11.91 -20.66 11.98
CA GLU A 279 -10.61 -19.93 12.04
C GLU A 279 -9.45 -20.87 11.72
N LEU A 280 -9.38 -22.04 12.36
CA LEU A 280 -8.34 -23.03 12.09
C LEU A 280 -8.38 -23.53 10.63
N GLY A 281 -9.56 -23.67 10.05
CA GLY A 281 -9.76 -24.00 8.64
C GLY A 281 -9.23 -22.90 7.70
N VAL A 282 -9.53 -21.65 7.98
CA VAL A 282 -9.06 -20.48 7.22
C VAL A 282 -7.52 -20.39 7.30
N ILE A 283 -6.94 -20.53 8.49
CA ILE A 283 -5.49 -20.53 8.67
C ILE A 283 -4.83 -21.66 7.86
N SER A 284 -5.40 -22.86 7.90
CA SER A 284 -4.92 -24.03 7.14
C SER A 284 -4.95 -23.77 5.64
N TYR A 285 -6.04 -23.15 5.15
CA TYR A 285 -6.18 -22.78 3.74
C TYR A 285 -5.16 -21.73 3.31
N ILE A 286 -4.93 -20.68 4.12
CA ILE A 286 -3.93 -19.64 3.82
C ILE A 286 -2.52 -20.26 3.77
N ARG A 287 -2.17 -21.14 4.72
CA ARG A 287 -0.88 -21.86 4.69
C ARG A 287 -0.72 -22.72 3.43
N TYR A 288 -1.76 -23.44 3.05
CA TYR A 288 -1.75 -24.22 1.82
C TYR A 288 -1.56 -23.34 0.58
N ARG A 289 -2.28 -22.20 0.51
CA ARG A 289 -2.29 -21.35 -0.69
C ARG A 289 -1.00 -20.54 -0.89
N TYR A 290 -0.35 -20.13 0.21
CA TYR A 290 0.75 -19.17 0.17
C TYR A 290 2.09 -19.71 0.67
N MET A 291 2.14 -20.85 1.36
CA MET A 291 3.36 -21.38 1.98
C MET A 291 3.74 -22.80 1.48
N ASP A 292 3.20 -23.24 0.35
CA ASP A 292 3.46 -24.55 -0.28
C ASP A 292 3.37 -25.74 0.70
N THR A 293 2.55 -25.63 1.77
CA THR A 293 2.38 -26.68 2.76
C THR A 293 1.17 -27.53 2.39
N PRO A 294 1.28 -28.88 2.29
CA PRO A 294 0.12 -29.71 2.02
C PRO A 294 -1.02 -29.45 3.00
N PHE A 295 -2.24 -29.25 2.48
CA PHE A 295 -3.39 -28.83 3.29
C PHE A 295 -3.65 -29.72 4.51
N LEU A 296 -3.57 -31.03 4.35
CA LEU A 296 -3.79 -32.00 5.44
C LEU A 296 -2.74 -31.86 6.56
N ASN A 297 -1.48 -31.63 6.19
CA ASN A 297 -0.40 -31.44 7.18
C ASN A 297 -0.59 -30.11 7.93
N ALA A 298 -0.95 -29.03 7.20
CA ALA A 298 -1.25 -27.75 7.81
C ALA A 298 -2.45 -27.85 8.76
N ALA A 299 -3.53 -28.47 8.32
CA ALA A 299 -4.76 -28.67 9.12
C ALA A 299 -4.49 -29.52 10.37
N PHE A 300 -3.77 -30.63 10.23
CA PHE A 300 -3.42 -31.48 11.36
C PHE A 300 -2.58 -30.73 12.41
N GLN A 301 -1.53 -30.04 12.01
CA GLN A 301 -0.65 -29.32 12.94
C GLN A 301 -1.41 -28.24 13.72
N ILE A 302 -2.25 -27.48 13.01
CA ILE A 302 -3.02 -26.38 13.61
C ILE A 302 -4.14 -26.92 14.50
N ALA A 303 -4.87 -27.93 14.06
CA ALA A 303 -5.94 -28.56 14.86
C ALA A 303 -5.39 -29.25 16.11
N PHE A 304 -4.23 -29.91 16.02
CA PHE A 304 -3.57 -30.53 17.16
C PHE A 304 -3.14 -29.49 18.20
N GLY A 305 -2.49 -28.40 17.76
CA GLY A 305 -2.11 -27.30 18.65
C GLY A 305 -3.33 -26.64 19.33
N GLY A 306 -4.36 -26.32 18.55
CA GLY A 306 -5.61 -25.77 19.07
C GLY A 306 -6.32 -26.70 20.07
N ALA A 307 -6.36 -27.99 19.80
CA ALA A 307 -6.97 -28.98 20.70
C ALA A 307 -6.19 -29.05 22.05
N LEU A 308 -4.86 -29.04 22.04
CA LEU A 308 -4.06 -29.05 23.26
C LEU A 308 -4.34 -27.82 24.14
N VAL A 309 -4.38 -26.62 23.54
CA VAL A 309 -4.65 -25.37 24.27
C VAL A 309 -6.09 -25.32 24.76
N PHE A 310 -7.06 -25.80 23.97
CA PHE A 310 -8.46 -25.91 24.38
C PHE A 310 -8.65 -26.84 25.57
N ILE A 311 -8.03 -28.04 25.54
CA ILE A 311 -8.05 -29.00 26.66
C ILE A 311 -7.42 -28.38 27.90
N ALA A 312 -6.27 -27.70 27.78
CA ALA A 312 -5.64 -27.02 28.92
C ALA A 312 -6.58 -25.98 29.53
N GLY A 313 -7.28 -25.18 28.71
CA GLY A 313 -8.28 -24.21 29.16
C GLY A 313 -9.42 -24.85 29.97
N ILE A 314 -9.96 -25.98 29.49
CA ILE A 314 -11.01 -26.74 30.21
C ILE A 314 -10.51 -27.27 31.53
N LEU A 315 -9.35 -27.92 31.55
CA LEU A 315 -8.77 -28.51 32.77
C LEU A 315 -8.51 -27.44 33.84
N ILE A 316 -7.99 -26.28 33.44
CA ILE A 316 -7.77 -25.17 34.38
C ILE A 316 -9.08 -24.59 34.88
N GLY A 317 -10.08 -24.46 34.02
CA GLY A 317 -11.38 -23.88 34.37
C GLY A 317 -12.30 -24.82 35.16
N SER A 318 -12.05 -26.16 35.14
CA SER A 318 -12.82 -27.14 35.86
C SER A 318 -12.20 -27.59 37.19
N SER A 319 -11.00 -27.10 37.51
CA SER A 319 -10.31 -27.35 38.78
C SER A 319 -10.78 -26.37 39.85
#